data_ba74c9901c7c7052d9c397ffe1d3c1ba
#
_entry.id   ba74c9901c7c7052d9c397ffe1d3c1ba
#
_cell.length_a   1.000
_cell.length_b   1.000
_cell.length_c   1.000
_cell.angle_alpha   90.00
_cell.angle_beta   90.00
_cell.angle_gamma   90.00
#
_symmetry.space_group_name_H-M   'P 1'
#
loop_
_entity.id
_entity.type
_entity.pdbx_description
1 polymer ?
#
loop_
_entity_poly.entity_id
_entity_poly.type
_entity_poly.pdbx_seq_one_letter_code
_entity_poly.pdbx_strand_id
1 'polypeptide(L)'
;MENLNTLPKELKDRIAADKQNAQWMYEKLLMAFGLPVWRTPLPAIDELVSTILSQNTNDHNRDIAFERLRARFPTWESVCDADVEEIIDAIRPAGLGNQKGKRIKAVLQQIRQEHQKLDLNFLVDWDRERVRDYLLQFKGVGYKTVAIVMQFSLGIPAFPVDTHIYRVSGRFGIRPENMDVETCHNYMEKLFTADQYESAHLNIIRLGREICQARKPQCTHCPLNAYCSYFKEQRI
;
A
#
# COMPACT_ATOMS: atom_id res chain seq x y z
N MET A 1 8.79 -14.50 -8.83
CA MET A 1 9.69 -14.38 -7.63
C MET A 1 11.09 -14.81 -8.02
N GLU A 2 12.08 -13.94 -7.93
CA GLU A 2 13.48 -14.36 -8.07
C GLU A 2 13.77 -15.45 -7.07
N ASN A 3 14.30 -16.57 -7.58
CA ASN A 3 14.63 -17.73 -6.77
C ASN A 3 15.75 -17.35 -5.79
N LEU A 4 15.47 -17.34 -4.48
CA LEU A 4 16.45 -17.02 -3.44
C LEU A 4 17.77 -17.79 -3.61
N ASN A 5 17.71 -18.99 -4.24
CA ASN A 5 18.90 -19.81 -4.47
C ASN A 5 19.88 -19.21 -5.49
N THR A 6 19.45 -18.28 -6.35
CA THR A 6 20.29 -17.65 -7.38
C THR A 6 20.97 -16.34 -6.91
N LEU A 7 20.60 -15.83 -5.74
CA LEU A 7 21.16 -14.58 -5.22
C LEU A 7 22.59 -14.76 -4.69
N PRO A 8 23.44 -13.71 -4.74
CA PRO A 8 24.74 -13.70 -4.10
C PRO A 8 24.65 -14.03 -2.61
N LYS A 9 25.68 -14.73 -2.07
CA LYS A 9 25.73 -15.15 -0.66
C LYS A 9 25.51 -13.99 0.31
N GLU A 10 26.19 -12.87 0.11
CA GLU A 10 26.09 -11.67 0.96
C GLU A 10 24.65 -11.14 1.04
N LEU A 11 23.92 -11.17 -0.08
CA LEU A 11 22.54 -10.74 -0.12
C LEU A 11 21.61 -11.75 0.59
N LYS A 12 21.89 -13.03 0.48
CA LYS A 12 21.17 -14.07 1.24
C LYS A 12 21.35 -13.91 2.74
N ASP A 13 22.59 -13.74 3.17
CA ASP A 13 22.96 -13.57 4.59
C ASP A 13 22.30 -12.31 5.15
N ARG A 14 22.28 -11.22 4.38
CA ARG A 14 21.56 -9.99 4.75
C ARG A 14 20.06 -10.21 4.87
N ILE A 15 19.42 -10.82 3.87
CA ILE A 15 17.97 -11.10 3.91
C ILE A 15 17.63 -11.96 5.14
N ALA A 16 18.46 -12.94 5.49
CA ALA A 16 18.25 -13.78 6.67
C ALA A 16 18.30 -12.97 7.97
N ALA A 17 19.28 -12.07 8.10
CA ALA A 17 19.40 -11.19 9.27
C ALA A 17 18.23 -10.18 9.33
N ASP A 18 17.89 -9.55 8.21
CA ASP A 18 16.77 -8.59 8.14
C ASP A 18 15.44 -9.27 8.41
N LYS A 19 15.25 -10.54 7.99
CA LYS A 19 14.07 -11.34 8.30
C LYS A 19 13.93 -11.60 9.80
N GLN A 20 15.03 -11.95 10.48
CA GLN A 20 15.01 -12.13 11.93
C GLN A 20 14.62 -10.83 12.66
N ASN A 21 15.20 -9.71 12.25
CA ASN A 21 14.88 -8.40 12.80
C ASN A 21 13.43 -7.97 12.48
N ALA A 22 12.92 -8.27 11.29
CA ALA A 22 11.54 -8.01 10.90
C ALA A 22 10.55 -8.84 11.72
N GLN A 23 10.87 -10.10 12.01
CA GLN A 23 10.04 -10.95 12.87
C GLN A 23 9.99 -10.39 14.30
N TRP A 24 11.13 -9.97 14.85
CA TRP A 24 11.19 -9.31 16.16
C TRP A 24 10.37 -8.00 16.15
N MET A 25 10.50 -7.18 15.11
CA MET A 25 9.66 -5.97 14.93
C MET A 25 8.18 -6.31 14.94
N TYR A 26 7.78 -7.32 14.18
CA TYR A 26 6.39 -7.76 14.08
C TYR A 26 5.80 -8.13 15.43
N GLU A 27 6.51 -8.97 16.19
CA GLU A 27 6.10 -9.40 17.54
C GLU A 27 5.97 -8.21 18.50
N LYS A 28 6.93 -7.27 18.47
CA LYS A 28 6.87 -6.07 19.33
C LYS A 28 5.73 -5.14 18.96
N LEU A 29 5.43 -5.02 17.67
CA LEU A 29 4.29 -4.23 17.23
C LEU A 29 2.95 -4.87 17.57
N LEU A 30 2.83 -6.20 17.48
CA LEU A 30 1.65 -6.93 17.98
C LEU A 30 1.47 -6.77 19.47
N MET A 31 2.55 -6.84 20.26
CA MET A 31 2.47 -6.61 21.71
C MET A 31 2.03 -5.19 22.05
N ALA A 32 2.50 -4.19 21.30
CA ALA A 32 2.22 -2.78 21.55
C ALA A 32 0.84 -2.33 21.05
N PHE A 33 0.39 -2.84 19.92
CA PHE A 33 -0.80 -2.34 19.21
C PHE A 33 -1.92 -3.37 19.07
N GLY A 34 -1.63 -4.63 19.35
CA GLY A 34 -2.55 -5.75 19.11
C GLY A 34 -2.64 -6.15 17.65
N LEU A 35 -3.51 -7.12 17.37
CA LEU A 35 -3.86 -7.50 16.02
C LEU A 35 -4.76 -6.39 15.44
N PRO A 36 -4.34 -5.73 14.35
CA PRO A 36 -5.15 -4.66 13.77
C PRO A 36 -6.39 -5.24 13.10
N VAL A 37 -7.50 -4.49 13.18
CA VAL A 37 -8.73 -4.81 12.45
C VAL A 37 -8.78 -3.90 11.23
N TRP A 38 -8.74 -4.51 10.04
CA TRP A 38 -8.95 -3.78 8.81
C TRP A 38 -10.45 -3.52 8.60
N ARG A 39 -10.76 -2.48 7.84
CA ARG A 39 -12.13 -2.25 7.36
C ARG A 39 -12.61 -3.46 6.54
N THR A 40 -13.91 -3.60 6.38
CA THR A 40 -14.48 -4.59 5.46
C THR A 40 -13.84 -4.45 4.07
N PRO A 41 -13.35 -5.54 3.47
CA PRO A 41 -12.77 -5.51 2.14
C PRO A 41 -13.73 -4.89 1.12
N LEU A 42 -13.22 -3.98 0.31
CA LEU A 42 -13.97 -3.42 -0.80
C LEU A 42 -13.85 -4.33 -2.03
N PRO A 43 -14.84 -4.32 -2.95
CA PRO A 43 -14.63 -4.87 -4.29
C PRO A 43 -13.38 -4.27 -4.93
N ALA A 44 -12.66 -5.06 -5.74
CA ALA A 44 -11.34 -4.65 -6.24
C ALA A 44 -11.36 -3.33 -7.05
N ILE A 45 -12.43 -3.07 -7.79
CA ILE A 45 -12.59 -1.81 -8.53
C ILE A 45 -12.84 -0.62 -7.57
N ASP A 46 -13.59 -0.83 -6.49
CA ASP A 46 -13.83 0.18 -5.47
C ASP A 46 -12.52 0.50 -4.72
N GLU A 47 -11.73 -0.53 -4.38
CA GLU A 47 -10.42 -0.37 -3.75
C GLU A 47 -9.44 0.38 -4.66
N LEU A 48 -9.42 0.05 -5.96
CA LEU A 48 -8.59 0.74 -6.95
C LEU A 48 -8.91 2.24 -6.97
N VAL A 49 -10.19 2.60 -7.08
CA VAL A 49 -10.62 4.02 -7.09
C VAL A 49 -10.35 4.68 -5.74
N SER A 50 -10.67 4.03 -4.63
CA SER A 50 -10.39 4.53 -3.27
C SER A 50 -8.89 4.79 -3.07
N THR A 51 -8.02 3.90 -3.58
CA THR A 51 -6.56 4.07 -3.48
C THR A 51 -6.06 5.20 -4.39
N ILE A 52 -6.65 5.43 -5.57
CA ILE A 52 -6.35 6.60 -6.38
C ILE A 52 -6.74 7.89 -5.63
N LEU A 53 -7.89 7.90 -4.95
CA LEU A 53 -8.31 9.03 -4.13
C LEU A 53 -7.40 9.28 -2.93
N SER A 54 -6.78 8.24 -2.37
CA SER A 54 -5.87 8.35 -1.22
C SER A 54 -4.52 9.02 -1.54
N GLN A 55 -4.15 9.16 -2.81
CA GLN A 55 -2.87 9.75 -3.20
C GLN A 55 -2.77 11.22 -2.72
N ASN A 56 -1.73 11.52 -1.92
CA ASN A 56 -1.50 12.84 -1.35
C ASN A 56 -2.71 13.41 -0.58
N THR A 57 -3.46 12.56 0.12
CA THR A 57 -4.54 12.99 1.02
C THR A 57 -4.60 12.08 2.26
N ASN A 58 -5.34 12.51 3.29
CA ASN A 58 -5.58 11.69 4.47
C ASN A 58 -6.78 10.76 4.27
N ASP A 59 -6.91 9.75 5.13
CA ASP A 59 -7.95 8.74 5.03
C ASP A 59 -9.36 9.34 5.14
N HIS A 60 -9.57 10.31 6.03
CA HIS A 60 -10.87 10.97 6.22
C HIS A 60 -11.35 11.66 4.93
N ASN A 61 -10.50 12.46 4.32
CA ASN A 61 -10.84 13.16 3.08
C ASN A 61 -11.02 12.20 1.89
N ARG A 62 -10.25 11.10 1.85
CA ARG A 62 -10.45 10.01 0.89
C ARG A 62 -11.85 9.40 1.03
N ASP A 63 -12.24 9.07 2.25
CA ASP A 63 -13.54 8.42 2.53
C ASP A 63 -14.70 9.34 2.16
N ILE A 64 -14.67 10.60 2.56
CA ILE A 64 -15.67 11.59 2.14
C ILE A 64 -15.76 11.71 0.62
N ALA A 65 -14.62 11.76 -0.07
CA ALA A 65 -14.60 11.87 -1.53
C ALA A 65 -15.18 10.61 -2.21
N PHE A 66 -14.84 9.43 -1.68
CA PHE A 66 -15.36 8.17 -2.20
C PHE A 66 -16.88 8.06 -1.98
N GLU A 67 -17.37 8.38 -0.79
CA GLU A 67 -18.81 8.37 -0.49
C GLU A 67 -19.57 9.36 -1.37
N ARG A 68 -19.07 10.58 -1.55
CA ARG A 68 -19.67 11.58 -2.44
C ARG A 68 -19.71 11.12 -3.89
N LEU A 69 -18.61 10.48 -4.37
CA LEU A 69 -18.54 9.94 -5.72
C LEU A 69 -19.61 8.86 -5.91
N ARG A 70 -19.74 7.91 -4.96
CA ARG A 70 -20.71 6.83 -5.03
C ARG A 70 -22.16 7.29 -4.84
N ALA A 71 -22.38 8.31 -4.02
CA ALA A 71 -23.71 8.91 -3.86
C ALA A 71 -24.19 9.62 -5.15
N ARG A 72 -23.28 10.32 -5.83
CA ARG A 72 -23.61 11.00 -7.09
C ARG A 72 -23.70 10.04 -8.27
N PHE A 73 -22.86 9.01 -8.28
CA PHE A 73 -22.76 8.01 -9.35
C PHE A 73 -22.88 6.61 -8.75
N PRO A 74 -24.11 6.06 -8.66
CA PRO A 74 -24.36 4.76 -8.02
C PRO A 74 -23.64 3.58 -8.67
N THR A 75 -23.32 3.66 -9.98
CA THR A 75 -22.61 2.62 -10.73
C THR A 75 -21.31 3.16 -11.32
N TRP A 76 -20.36 2.30 -11.62
CA TRP A 76 -19.12 2.69 -12.28
C TRP A 76 -19.34 3.07 -13.74
N GLU A 77 -20.38 2.52 -14.38
CA GLU A 77 -20.82 2.91 -15.69
C GLU A 77 -21.22 4.39 -15.71
N SER A 78 -21.98 4.84 -14.71
CA SER A 78 -22.37 6.25 -14.61
C SER A 78 -21.17 7.19 -14.40
N VAL A 79 -20.09 6.74 -13.74
CA VAL A 79 -18.81 7.49 -13.67
C VAL A 79 -18.13 7.55 -15.04
N CYS A 80 -18.12 6.45 -15.80
CA CYS A 80 -17.55 6.43 -17.14
C CYS A 80 -18.22 7.40 -18.09
N ASP A 81 -19.55 7.53 -18.00
CA ASP A 81 -20.38 8.32 -18.91
C ASP A 81 -20.48 9.79 -18.47
N ALA A 82 -20.24 10.09 -17.19
CA ALA A 82 -20.28 11.45 -16.66
C ALA A 82 -19.24 12.38 -17.29
N ASP A 83 -19.52 13.67 -17.28
CA ASP A 83 -18.52 14.67 -17.58
C ASP A 83 -17.41 14.67 -16.53
N VAL A 84 -16.17 14.84 -16.98
CA VAL A 84 -15.02 14.79 -16.07
C VAL A 84 -15.10 15.85 -14.98
N GLU A 85 -15.68 17.01 -15.28
CA GLU A 85 -15.87 18.09 -14.32
C GLU A 85 -16.83 17.71 -13.19
N GLU A 86 -17.83 16.88 -13.46
CA GLU A 86 -18.74 16.37 -12.46
C GLU A 86 -18.06 15.39 -11.51
N ILE A 87 -17.17 14.52 -12.04
CA ILE A 87 -16.32 13.63 -11.23
C ILE A 87 -15.38 14.45 -10.36
N ILE A 88 -14.71 15.47 -10.92
CA ILE A 88 -13.80 16.38 -10.22
C ILE A 88 -14.52 17.06 -9.04
N ASP A 89 -15.74 17.54 -9.26
CA ASP A 89 -16.54 18.16 -8.22
C ASP A 89 -16.90 17.18 -7.09
N ALA A 90 -17.32 15.97 -7.43
CA ALA A 90 -17.65 14.94 -6.46
C ALA A 90 -16.46 14.60 -5.55
N ILE A 91 -15.25 14.46 -6.12
CA ILE A 91 -14.04 14.05 -5.40
C ILE A 91 -13.23 15.22 -4.81
N ARG A 92 -13.73 16.45 -4.83
CA ARG A 92 -13.04 17.65 -4.36
C ARG A 92 -12.39 17.50 -2.97
N PRO A 93 -13.00 16.84 -1.97
CA PRO A 93 -12.39 16.63 -0.67
C PRO A 93 -11.03 15.90 -0.71
N ALA A 94 -10.82 15.02 -1.68
CA ALA A 94 -9.56 14.29 -1.81
C ALA A 94 -8.37 15.15 -2.29
N GLY A 95 -8.60 16.39 -2.73
CA GLY A 95 -7.57 17.24 -3.34
C GLY A 95 -7.09 16.69 -4.70
N LEU A 96 -6.33 17.49 -5.43
CA LEU A 96 -5.83 17.13 -6.78
C LEU A 96 -6.92 16.63 -7.73
N GLY A 97 -8.15 17.18 -7.63
CA GLY A 97 -9.33 16.69 -8.33
C GLY A 97 -9.13 16.57 -9.84
N ASN A 98 -8.50 17.55 -10.48
CA ASN A 98 -8.20 17.52 -11.93
C ASN A 98 -7.37 16.29 -12.35
N GLN A 99 -6.37 15.92 -11.56
CA GLN A 99 -5.55 14.76 -11.86
C GLN A 99 -6.30 13.45 -11.56
N LYS A 100 -6.91 13.37 -10.37
CA LYS A 100 -7.60 12.16 -9.90
C LYS A 100 -8.85 11.88 -10.70
N GLY A 101 -9.69 12.88 -11.01
CA GLY A 101 -10.92 12.70 -11.78
C GLY A 101 -10.64 12.19 -13.19
N LYS A 102 -9.70 12.81 -13.91
CA LYS A 102 -9.26 12.33 -15.22
C LYS A 102 -8.70 10.93 -15.18
N ARG A 103 -7.91 10.61 -14.13
CA ARG A 103 -7.32 9.28 -13.95
C ARG A 103 -8.38 8.22 -13.67
N ILE A 104 -9.30 8.47 -12.74
CA ILE A 104 -10.40 7.54 -12.42
C ILE A 104 -11.21 7.26 -13.68
N LYS A 105 -11.64 8.30 -14.42
CA LYS A 105 -12.39 8.13 -15.64
C LYS A 105 -11.63 7.31 -16.67
N ALA A 106 -10.35 7.61 -16.91
CA ALA A 106 -9.53 6.90 -17.88
C ALA A 106 -9.33 5.41 -17.52
N VAL A 107 -9.07 5.11 -16.26
CA VAL A 107 -8.93 3.73 -15.77
C VAL A 107 -10.23 2.94 -15.97
N LEU A 108 -11.37 3.51 -15.56
CA LEU A 108 -12.67 2.87 -15.72
C LEU A 108 -13.03 2.67 -17.21
N GLN A 109 -12.75 3.65 -18.06
CA GLN A 109 -12.99 3.54 -19.50
C GLN A 109 -12.12 2.44 -20.14
N GLN A 110 -10.86 2.31 -19.72
CA GLN A 110 -9.98 1.27 -20.21
C GLN A 110 -10.49 -0.12 -19.78
N ILE A 111 -10.86 -0.33 -18.50
CA ILE A 111 -11.43 -1.59 -18.03
C ILE A 111 -12.70 -1.94 -18.81
N ARG A 112 -13.60 -0.97 -19.01
CA ARG A 112 -14.84 -1.18 -19.77
C ARG A 112 -14.57 -1.58 -21.23
N GLN A 113 -13.59 -0.96 -21.86
CA GLN A 113 -13.21 -1.26 -23.23
C GLN A 113 -12.62 -2.66 -23.39
N GLU A 114 -11.81 -3.10 -22.43
CA GLU A 114 -11.14 -4.39 -22.49
C GLU A 114 -12.05 -5.56 -22.06
N HIS A 115 -12.92 -5.37 -21.07
CA HIS A 115 -13.70 -6.45 -20.43
C HIS A 115 -15.23 -6.30 -20.54
N GLN A 116 -15.73 -5.20 -21.10
CA GLN A 116 -17.17 -4.89 -21.23
C GLN A 116 -17.93 -4.81 -19.89
N LYS A 117 -17.26 -5.06 -18.76
CA LYS A 117 -17.77 -4.95 -17.40
C LYS A 117 -16.85 -4.08 -16.58
N LEU A 118 -17.44 -3.35 -15.63
CA LEU A 118 -16.70 -2.52 -14.69
C LEU A 118 -16.57 -3.24 -13.34
N ASP A 119 -15.92 -4.39 -13.37
CA ASP A 119 -15.41 -5.08 -12.21
C ASP A 119 -13.99 -5.61 -12.48
N LEU A 120 -13.33 -6.11 -11.46
CA LEU A 120 -12.00 -6.70 -11.56
C LEU A 120 -11.99 -8.15 -11.05
N ASN A 121 -13.16 -8.80 -10.98
CA ASN A 121 -13.30 -10.16 -10.43
C ASN A 121 -12.55 -11.20 -11.28
N PHE A 122 -12.42 -10.96 -12.58
CA PHE A 122 -11.65 -11.83 -13.48
C PHE A 122 -10.17 -11.96 -13.10
N LEU A 123 -9.63 -11.02 -12.31
CA LEU A 123 -8.23 -11.08 -11.86
C LEU A 123 -7.96 -12.19 -10.84
N VAL A 124 -9.00 -12.71 -10.18
CA VAL A 124 -8.84 -13.79 -9.17
C VAL A 124 -8.33 -15.08 -9.82
N ASP A 125 -8.66 -15.30 -11.09
CA ASP A 125 -8.26 -16.49 -11.84
C ASP A 125 -6.85 -16.36 -12.48
N TRP A 126 -6.22 -15.19 -12.35
CA TRP A 126 -4.91 -14.95 -12.97
C TRP A 126 -3.77 -15.21 -11.98
N ASP A 127 -2.60 -15.56 -12.53
CA ASP A 127 -1.39 -15.58 -11.72
C ASP A 127 -1.01 -14.18 -11.21
N ARG A 128 -0.28 -14.14 -10.12
CA ARG A 128 0.08 -12.93 -9.39
C ARG A 128 0.83 -11.92 -10.26
N GLU A 129 1.77 -12.37 -11.05
CA GLU A 129 2.59 -11.54 -11.93
C GLU A 129 1.71 -10.86 -12.99
N ARG A 130 0.82 -11.61 -13.61
CA ARG A 130 -0.13 -11.08 -14.59
C ARG A 130 -1.09 -10.07 -13.99
N VAL A 131 -1.61 -10.31 -12.77
CA VAL A 131 -2.46 -9.33 -12.06
C VAL A 131 -1.70 -8.04 -11.82
N ARG A 132 -0.47 -8.13 -11.32
CA ARG A 132 0.38 -6.97 -11.08
C ARG A 132 0.62 -6.18 -12.35
N ASP A 133 1.04 -6.84 -13.42
CA ASP A 133 1.38 -6.18 -14.68
C ASP A 133 0.16 -5.55 -15.34
N TYR A 134 -1.00 -6.19 -15.23
CA TYR A 134 -2.27 -5.63 -15.69
C TYR A 134 -2.65 -4.35 -14.92
N LEU A 135 -2.57 -4.34 -13.61
CA LEU A 135 -2.91 -3.16 -12.82
C LEU A 135 -1.90 -2.03 -13.00
N LEU A 136 -0.61 -2.34 -13.22
CA LEU A 136 0.44 -1.34 -13.47
C LEU A 136 0.28 -0.61 -14.82
N GLN A 137 -0.41 -1.17 -15.81
CA GLN A 137 -0.62 -0.50 -17.09
C GLN A 137 -1.49 0.76 -16.97
N PHE A 138 -2.30 0.87 -15.92
CA PHE A 138 -3.16 2.03 -15.73
C PHE A 138 -2.34 3.26 -15.35
N LYS A 139 -2.47 4.32 -16.11
CA LYS A 139 -1.74 5.57 -15.88
C LYS A 139 -1.98 6.11 -14.47
N GLY A 140 -0.92 6.18 -13.68
CA GLY A 140 -0.94 6.70 -12.31
C GLY A 140 -1.35 5.67 -11.25
N VAL A 141 -1.43 4.41 -11.62
CA VAL A 141 -1.46 3.27 -10.70
C VAL A 141 -0.03 2.76 -10.56
N GLY A 142 0.51 2.84 -9.34
CA GLY A 142 1.87 2.39 -9.03
C GLY A 142 1.85 1.15 -8.13
N TYR A 143 3.03 0.61 -7.84
CA TYR A 143 3.23 -0.61 -7.04
C TYR A 143 2.44 -0.63 -5.73
N LYS A 144 2.39 0.50 -4.99
CA LYS A 144 1.58 0.59 -3.76
C LYS A 144 0.09 0.32 -4.03
N THR A 145 -0.48 0.95 -5.05
CA THR A 145 -1.90 0.77 -5.40
C THR A 145 -2.18 -0.66 -5.80
N VAL A 146 -1.32 -1.24 -6.62
CA VAL A 146 -1.40 -2.64 -7.04
C VAL A 146 -1.38 -3.56 -5.83
N ALA A 147 -0.40 -3.41 -4.95
CA ALA A 147 -0.27 -4.24 -3.75
C ALA A 147 -1.48 -4.11 -2.79
N ILE A 148 -2.07 -2.91 -2.67
CA ILE A 148 -3.30 -2.69 -1.88
C ILE A 148 -4.47 -3.48 -2.49
N VAL A 149 -4.72 -3.36 -3.80
CA VAL A 149 -5.82 -4.08 -4.48
C VAL A 149 -5.61 -5.59 -4.38
N MET A 150 -4.40 -6.07 -4.62
CA MET A 150 -4.06 -7.49 -4.52
C MET A 150 -4.31 -8.03 -3.11
N GLN A 151 -3.73 -7.38 -2.08
CA GLN A 151 -3.77 -7.85 -0.69
C GLN A 151 -5.17 -7.75 -0.08
N PHE A 152 -5.84 -6.60 -0.24
CA PHE A 152 -7.03 -6.30 0.54
C PHE A 152 -8.35 -6.56 -0.20
N SER A 153 -8.32 -6.77 -1.51
CA SER A 153 -9.55 -7.04 -2.28
C SER A 153 -9.54 -8.34 -3.04
N LEU A 154 -8.39 -8.76 -3.58
CA LEU A 154 -8.29 -9.99 -4.37
C LEU A 154 -7.81 -11.19 -3.55
N GLY A 155 -7.36 -11.00 -2.31
CA GLY A 155 -6.78 -12.06 -1.49
C GLY A 155 -5.46 -12.63 -2.05
N ILE A 156 -4.82 -11.89 -2.95
CA ILE A 156 -3.51 -12.25 -3.53
C ILE A 156 -2.43 -11.64 -2.65
N PRO A 157 -1.57 -12.45 -1.99
CA PRO A 157 -0.57 -11.92 -1.08
C PRO A 157 0.35 -10.90 -1.73
N ALA A 158 0.38 -9.69 -1.18
CA ALA A 158 1.25 -8.60 -1.58
C ALA A 158 1.52 -7.68 -0.39
N PHE A 159 2.75 -7.13 -0.27
CA PHE A 159 3.10 -6.24 0.81
C PHE A 159 3.14 -4.78 0.31
N PRO A 160 2.12 -3.94 0.61
CA PRO A 160 2.13 -2.56 0.16
C PRO A 160 3.16 -1.74 0.94
N VAL A 161 3.97 -0.95 0.25
CA VAL A 161 4.93 -0.02 0.86
C VAL A 161 4.49 1.42 0.60
N ASP A 162 4.18 2.13 1.68
CA ASP A 162 3.94 3.57 1.65
C ASP A 162 5.12 4.36 2.24
N THR A 163 4.98 5.67 2.32
CA THR A 163 6.00 6.56 2.89
C THR A 163 6.30 6.27 4.36
N HIS A 164 5.32 5.77 5.13
CA HIS A 164 5.52 5.39 6.53
C HIS A 164 6.33 4.10 6.63
N ILE A 165 5.95 3.08 5.89
CA ILE A 165 6.65 1.79 5.86
C ILE A 165 8.08 1.97 5.36
N TYR A 166 8.26 2.70 4.27
CA TYR A 166 9.58 2.97 3.71
C TYR A 166 10.50 3.68 4.70
N ARG A 167 9.98 4.67 5.42
CA ARG A 167 10.72 5.39 6.47
C ARG A 167 11.01 4.52 7.68
N VAL A 168 10.00 3.83 8.20
CA VAL A 168 10.14 3.01 9.40
C VAL A 168 11.12 1.87 9.17
N SER A 169 10.97 1.12 8.08
CA SER A 169 11.85 0.00 7.74
C SER A 169 13.31 0.45 7.55
N GLY A 170 13.52 1.61 6.93
CA GLY A 170 14.86 2.20 6.77
C GLY A 170 15.46 2.63 8.10
N ARG A 171 14.71 3.36 8.95
CA ARG A 171 15.19 3.80 10.26
C ARG A 171 15.43 2.65 11.23
N PHE A 172 14.59 1.65 11.18
CA PHE A 172 14.78 0.46 12.00
C PHE A 172 16.01 -0.36 11.56
N GLY A 173 16.33 -0.37 10.26
CA GLY A 173 17.51 -0.99 9.68
C GLY A 173 17.27 -2.30 8.93
N ILE A 174 16.00 -2.70 8.72
CA ILE A 174 15.66 -3.91 7.93
C ILE A 174 15.55 -3.65 6.42
N ARG A 175 15.61 -2.41 5.98
CA ARG A 175 15.65 -2.06 4.56
C ARG A 175 17.04 -1.51 4.21
N PRO A 176 17.70 -2.01 3.15
CA PRO A 176 18.92 -1.41 2.62
C PRO A 176 18.75 0.09 2.33
N GLU A 177 19.77 0.88 2.66
CA GLU A 177 19.69 2.34 2.61
C GLU A 177 19.36 2.86 1.19
N ASN A 178 20.04 2.33 0.18
CA ASN A 178 19.93 2.75 -1.22
C ASN A 178 18.82 2.03 -2.00
N MET A 179 17.94 1.29 -1.33
CA MET A 179 16.85 0.59 -1.99
C MET A 179 15.74 1.57 -2.35
N ASP A 180 15.31 1.59 -3.60
CA ASP A 180 14.16 2.36 -4.05
C ASP A 180 12.83 1.79 -3.50
N VAL A 181 11.76 2.60 -3.61
CA VAL A 181 10.45 2.23 -3.06
C VAL A 181 9.84 1.03 -3.79
N GLU A 182 10.07 0.91 -5.09
CA GLU A 182 9.51 -0.16 -5.91
C GLU A 182 10.11 -1.51 -5.53
N THR A 183 11.44 -1.59 -5.48
CA THR A 183 12.17 -2.78 -5.01
C THR A 183 11.81 -3.13 -3.57
N CYS A 184 11.52 -2.12 -2.74
CA CYS A 184 11.16 -2.31 -1.33
C CYS A 184 9.90 -3.16 -1.16
N HIS A 185 8.90 -3.11 -2.06
CA HIS A 185 7.72 -3.98 -2.00
C HIS A 185 8.11 -5.45 -1.99
N ASN A 186 8.87 -5.88 -3.00
CA ASN A 186 9.34 -7.26 -3.12
C ASN A 186 10.29 -7.66 -1.98
N TYR A 187 11.04 -6.70 -1.44
CA TYR A 187 11.94 -6.95 -0.33
C TYR A 187 11.17 -7.22 0.96
N MET A 188 10.18 -6.40 1.30
CA MET A 188 9.34 -6.60 2.48
C MET A 188 8.59 -7.95 2.43
N GLU A 189 8.18 -8.40 1.26
CA GLU A 189 7.58 -9.72 1.08
C GLU A 189 8.54 -10.88 1.41
N LYS A 190 9.85 -10.68 1.30
CA LYS A 190 10.84 -11.68 1.71
C LYS A 190 11.06 -11.70 3.23
N LEU A 191 10.73 -10.63 3.92
CA LEU A 191 10.95 -10.46 5.37
C LEU A 191 9.79 -10.99 6.22
N PHE A 192 8.57 -10.94 5.71
CA PHE A 192 7.36 -11.40 6.40
C PHE A 192 6.76 -12.61 5.68
N THR A 193 5.88 -13.35 6.36
CA THR A 193 5.08 -14.39 5.73
C THR A 193 3.75 -13.81 5.22
N ALA A 194 3.12 -14.47 4.25
CA ALA A 194 1.92 -13.95 3.61
C ALA A 194 0.77 -13.65 4.58
N ASP A 195 0.61 -14.47 5.61
CA ASP A 195 -0.35 -14.29 6.69
C ASP A 195 -0.04 -13.11 7.61
N GLN A 196 1.21 -12.63 7.63
CA GLN A 196 1.63 -11.45 8.40
C GLN A 196 1.48 -10.14 7.64
N TYR A 197 1.33 -10.16 6.30
CA TYR A 197 1.39 -8.95 5.48
C TYR A 197 0.42 -7.87 5.92
N GLU A 198 -0.84 -8.22 6.15
CA GLU A 198 -1.86 -7.26 6.57
C GLU A 198 -1.52 -6.63 7.92
N SER A 199 -1.29 -7.45 8.94
CA SER A 199 -1.05 -6.97 10.30
C SER A 199 0.29 -6.23 10.42
N ALA A 200 1.34 -6.69 9.74
CA ALA A 200 2.62 -5.99 9.67
C ALA A 200 2.46 -4.63 8.99
N HIS A 201 1.81 -4.58 7.82
CA HIS A 201 1.55 -3.35 7.09
C HIS A 201 0.83 -2.30 7.96
N LEU A 202 -0.28 -2.69 8.57
CA LEU A 202 -1.10 -1.78 9.37
C LEU A 202 -0.39 -1.28 10.62
N ASN A 203 0.30 -2.17 11.36
CA ASN A 203 1.01 -1.79 12.57
C ASN A 203 2.27 -0.95 12.28
N ILE A 204 2.97 -1.20 11.19
CA ILE A 204 4.11 -0.35 10.77
C ILE A 204 3.62 1.05 10.37
N ILE A 205 2.49 1.16 9.64
CA ILE A 205 1.87 2.45 9.34
C ILE A 205 1.48 3.18 10.62
N ARG A 206 0.82 2.49 11.55
CA ARG A 206 0.43 3.05 12.84
C ARG A 206 1.63 3.59 13.60
N LEU A 207 2.69 2.80 13.72
CA LEU A 207 3.94 3.25 14.32
C LEU A 207 4.48 4.51 13.64
N GLY A 208 4.46 4.53 12.29
CA GLY A 208 4.94 5.65 11.50
C GLY A 208 4.10 6.93 11.67
N ARG A 209 2.81 6.81 11.92
CA ARG A 209 1.89 7.94 12.15
C ARG A 209 1.99 8.46 13.58
N GLU A 210 1.98 7.57 14.57
CA GLU A 210 1.85 7.94 15.98
C GLU A 210 3.21 8.23 16.63
N ILE A 211 4.25 7.46 16.35
CA ILE A 211 5.53 7.47 17.07
C ILE A 211 6.71 7.82 16.16
N CYS A 212 6.96 7.03 15.10
CA CYS A 212 8.09 7.23 14.20
C CYS A 212 7.79 8.27 13.13
N GLN A 213 7.39 9.46 13.54
CA GLN A 213 7.02 10.56 12.64
C GLN A 213 8.24 11.04 11.81
N ALA A 214 7.96 11.65 10.64
CA ALA A 214 9.02 12.16 9.76
C ALA A 214 9.87 13.22 10.44
N ARG A 215 9.22 14.14 11.15
CA ARG A 215 9.84 15.18 11.97
C ARG A 215 9.59 14.90 13.45
N LYS A 216 10.63 15.05 14.29
CA LYS A 216 10.55 14.88 15.76
C LYS A 216 9.94 13.52 16.18
N PRO A 217 10.52 12.39 15.76
CA PRO A 217 10.03 11.08 16.18
C PRO A 217 10.17 10.90 17.70
N GLN A 218 9.22 10.19 18.31
CA GLN A 218 9.17 9.93 19.76
C GLN A 218 9.96 8.66 20.10
N CYS A 219 11.26 8.64 19.79
CA CYS A 219 12.11 7.44 19.84
C CYS A 219 12.20 6.80 21.23
N THR A 220 12.16 7.59 22.31
CA THR A 220 12.21 7.09 23.69
C THR A 220 10.98 6.27 24.09
N HIS A 221 9.82 6.53 23.46
CA HIS A 221 8.57 5.80 23.69
C HIS A 221 8.31 4.71 22.63
N CYS A 222 9.25 4.53 21.70
CA CYS A 222 9.07 3.59 20.60
C CYS A 222 9.28 2.13 21.08
N PRO A 223 8.35 1.21 20.81
CA PRO A 223 8.50 -0.19 21.19
C PRO A 223 9.67 -0.91 20.49
N LEU A 224 10.23 -0.29 19.45
CA LEU A 224 11.35 -0.82 18.66
C LEU A 224 12.71 -0.21 19.03
N ASN A 225 12.79 0.70 19.99
CA ASN A 225 14.01 1.49 20.26
C ASN A 225 15.25 0.65 20.57
N ALA A 226 15.08 -0.51 21.23
CA ALA A 226 16.19 -1.37 21.66
C ALA A 226 17.08 -1.86 20.49
N TYR A 227 16.48 -2.07 19.30
CA TYR A 227 17.18 -2.59 18.11
C TYR A 227 17.19 -1.60 16.94
N CYS A 228 16.59 -0.40 17.09
CA CYS A 228 16.49 0.58 16.04
C CYS A 228 17.84 1.24 15.74
N SER A 229 18.35 1.09 14.50
CA SER A 229 19.60 1.67 14.03
C SER A 229 19.60 3.19 14.16
N TYR A 230 18.55 3.86 13.69
CA TYR A 230 18.37 5.31 13.78
C TYR A 230 18.43 5.84 15.22
N PHE A 231 17.87 5.13 16.18
CA PHE A 231 17.88 5.56 17.59
C PHE A 231 19.27 5.37 18.22
N LYS A 232 19.98 4.32 17.85
CA LYS A 232 21.36 4.07 18.30
C LYS A 232 22.32 5.14 17.80
N GLU A 233 22.20 5.53 16.53
CA GLU A 233 23.01 6.57 15.90
C GLU A 233 22.80 7.97 16.50
N GLN A 234 21.61 8.27 17.00
CA GLN A 234 21.32 9.56 17.65
C GLN A 234 21.82 9.67 19.10
N ARG A 235 22.28 8.57 19.70
CA ARG A 235 22.81 8.55 21.06
C ARG A 235 24.33 8.69 21.14
N ILE A 236 24.99 8.78 20.01
CA ILE A 236 26.42 9.10 19.86
C ILE A 236 26.58 10.59 19.68
#